data_9eb258a7300fccd83619ea16c48319cc
#
_entry.id   9eb258a7300fccd83619ea16c48319cc
#
_cell.length_a   1.000
_cell.length_b   1.000
_cell.length_c   1.000
_cell.angle_alpha   90.00
_cell.angle_beta   90.00
_cell.angle_gamma   90.00
#
_symmetry.space_group_name_H-M   'P 1'
#
loop_
_entity.id
_entity.type
_entity.pdbx_description
1 polymer ?
#
loop_
_entity_poly.entity_id
_entity_poly.type
_entity_poly.pdbx_seq_one_letter_code
_entity_poly.pdbx_strand_id
1 'polypeptide(L)'
;MKKKFKIIALSLLMAVVCMPFGKVKALLRETSYYDAISWVYTYQAPYTNSYNCLGWATGSMTFEWPIIWGEGATQTQVVKYLKAKGYYVGTAPAVLTTGTRILAYGPSSDKITHFAKVSNKNVTAKWGGLERFSHGQHADPYYSTSDYGMARITFS
;
A
#
# COMPACT_ATOMS: atom_id res chain seq x y z
N MET A 1 -34.39 -1.71 -74.73
CA MET A 1 -33.12 -1.59 -73.96
C MET A 1 -33.44 -1.67 -72.47
N LYS A 2 -33.15 -2.81 -71.83
CA LYS A 2 -33.43 -3.02 -70.42
C LYS A 2 -32.12 -2.83 -69.64
N LYS A 3 -32.02 -1.73 -68.83
CA LYS A 3 -30.86 -1.48 -67.94
C LYS A 3 -30.97 -2.36 -66.69
N LYS A 4 -29.99 -3.26 -66.52
CA LYS A 4 -29.84 -4.08 -65.33
C LYS A 4 -29.14 -3.28 -64.22
N PHE A 5 -29.85 -2.94 -63.14
CA PHE A 5 -29.25 -2.39 -61.92
C PHE A 5 -28.55 -3.51 -61.17
N LYS A 6 -27.22 -3.39 -60.98
CA LYS A 6 -26.47 -4.24 -60.06
C LYS A 6 -26.54 -3.65 -58.66
N ILE A 7 -27.21 -4.34 -57.76
CA ILE A 7 -27.19 -4.00 -56.34
C ILE A 7 -25.90 -4.56 -55.77
N ILE A 8 -24.98 -3.70 -55.36
CA ILE A 8 -23.77 -4.06 -54.62
C ILE A 8 -24.20 -4.07 -53.14
N ALA A 9 -24.35 -5.26 -52.56
CA ALA A 9 -24.56 -5.42 -51.15
C ALA A 9 -23.20 -5.20 -50.42
N LEU A 10 -23.08 -4.04 -49.74
CA LEU A 10 -21.97 -3.69 -48.90
C LEU A 10 -22.19 -4.39 -47.55
N SER A 11 -21.62 -5.56 -47.37
CA SER A 11 -21.60 -6.26 -46.07
C SER A 11 -20.64 -5.55 -45.13
N LEU A 12 -21.20 -4.72 -44.23
CA LEU A 12 -20.47 -4.08 -43.14
C LEU A 12 -20.12 -5.18 -42.07
N LEU A 13 -18.90 -5.70 -42.15
CA LEU A 13 -18.39 -6.64 -41.16
C LEU A 13 -18.08 -5.85 -39.86
N MET A 14 -19.02 -5.85 -38.90
CA MET A 14 -18.77 -5.34 -37.57
C MET A 14 -17.77 -6.28 -36.88
N ALA A 15 -16.51 -5.89 -36.89
CA ALA A 15 -15.50 -6.49 -36.01
C ALA A 15 -15.82 -6.06 -34.57
N VAL A 16 -16.47 -6.95 -33.81
CA VAL A 16 -16.59 -6.80 -32.37
C VAL A 16 -15.18 -6.97 -31.79
N VAL A 17 -14.52 -5.84 -31.50
CA VAL A 17 -13.25 -5.84 -30.77
C VAL A 17 -13.58 -6.32 -29.35
N CYS A 18 -13.34 -7.61 -29.11
CA CYS A 18 -13.37 -8.19 -27.76
C CYS A 18 -12.17 -7.62 -26.99
N MET A 19 -12.33 -6.43 -26.39
CA MET A 19 -11.34 -5.91 -25.45
C MET A 19 -11.29 -6.91 -24.28
N PRO A 20 -10.09 -7.41 -23.91
CA PRO A 20 -10.00 -8.23 -22.71
C PRO A 20 -10.43 -7.35 -21.53
N PHE A 21 -11.56 -7.68 -20.92
CA PHE A 21 -11.95 -7.11 -19.66
C PHE A 21 -10.83 -7.44 -18.67
N GLY A 22 -9.97 -6.46 -18.39
CA GLY A 22 -8.98 -6.59 -17.33
C GLY A 22 -9.73 -7.02 -16.07
N LYS A 23 -9.30 -8.11 -15.43
CA LYS A 23 -9.91 -8.61 -14.20
C LYS A 23 -9.98 -7.44 -13.22
N VAL A 24 -11.18 -6.93 -12.96
CA VAL A 24 -11.41 -5.97 -11.88
C VAL A 24 -10.95 -6.67 -10.61
N LYS A 25 -9.87 -6.19 -10.03
CA LYS A 25 -9.35 -6.74 -8.78
C LYS A 25 -10.32 -6.34 -7.69
N ALA A 26 -11.11 -7.27 -7.21
CA ALA A 26 -12.01 -7.03 -6.09
C ALA A 26 -11.19 -6.76 -4.84
N LEU A 27 -11.39 -5.62 -4.22
CA LEU A 27 -10.89 -5.31 -2.89
C LEU A 27 -11.65 -6.16 -1.86
N LEU A 28 -11.00 -6.49 -0.74
CA LEU A 28 -11.62 -7.28 0.34
C LEU A 28 -12.74 -6.50 1.05
N ARG A 29 -12.66 -5.17 1.04
CA ARG A 29 -13.64 -4.25 1.63
C ARG A 29 -14.15 -3.27 0.59
N GLU A 30 -15.26 -2.60 0.88
CA GLU A 30 -15.76 -1.48 0.08
C GLU A 30 -14.74 -0.33 0.03
N THR A 31 -14.70 0.40 -1.07
CA THR A 31 -13.75 1.51 -1.30
C THR A 31 -13.81 2.56 -0.18
N SER A 32 -15.01 2.88 0.31
CA SER A 32 -15.21 3.82 1.42
C SER A 32 -14.45 3.45 2.69
N TYR A 33 -14.22 2.17 2.94
CA TYR A 33 -13.41 1.71 4.06
C TYR A 33 -11.95 2.15 3.91
N TYR A 34 -11.38 2.01 2.71
CA TYR A 34 -10.00 2.41 2.42
C TYR A 34 -9.85 3.93 2.38
N ASP A 35 -10.85 4.63 1.83
CA ASP A 35 -10.90 6.10 1.78
C ASP A 35 -10.96 6.74 3.16
N ALA A 36 -11.49 6.05 4.17
CA ALA A 36 -11.47 6.51 5.56
C ALA A 36 -10.09 6.36 6.25
N ILE A 37 -9.19 5.56 5.69
CA ILE A 37 -7.86 5.31 6.26
C ILE A 37 -6.80 6.23 5.62
N SER A 38 -6.84 6.39 4.29
CA SER A 38 -5.80 7.07 3.53
C SER A 38 -6.40 7.92 2.42
N TRP A 39 -5.83 9.11 2.22
CA TRP A 39 -6.21 10.01 1.13
C TRP A 39 -5.50 9.70 -0.20
N VAL A 40 -4.50 8.80 -0.18
CA VAL A 40 -3.78 8.36 -1.39
C VAL A 40 -3.33 6.91 -1.27
N TYR A 41 -3.83 6.06 -2.14
CA TYR A 41 -3.40 4.67 -2.24
C TYR A 41 -3.64 4.11 -3.64
N THR A 42 -2.78 3.19 -4.07
CA THR A 42 -2.91 2.44 -5.32
C THR A 42 -2.68 0.96 -5.03
N TYR A 43 -3.59 0.12 -5.48
CA TYR A 43 -3.53 -1.32 -5.29
C TYR A 43 -2.21 -1.91 -5.84
N GLN A 44 -1.58 -2.79 -5.05
CA GLN A 44 -0.33 -3.46 -5.41
C GLN A 44 -0.45 -4.99 -5.42
N ALA A 45 -1.11 -5.57 -4.41
CA ALA A 45 -1.23 -7.00 -4.27
C ALA A 45 -2.44 -7.39 -3.43
N PRO A 46 -3.00 -8.60 -3.61
CA PRO A 46 -4.16 -9.07 -2.86
C PRO A 46 -3.88 -9.20 -1.37
N TYR A 47 -4.95 -9.28 -0.59
CA TYR A 47 -4.86 -9.60 0.83
C TYR A 47 -4.15 -10.94 1.05
N THR A 48 -3.49 -11.07 2.19
CA THR A 48 -2.90 -12.31 2.66
C THR A 48 -2.70 -12.26 4.18
N ASN A 49 -2.80 -13.40 4.83
CA ASN A 49 -2.48 -13.57 6.24
C ASN A 49 -1.09 -14.16 6.47
N SER A 50 -0.25 -14.27 5.42
CA SER A 50 1.10 -14.82 5.54
C SER A 50 2.08 -13.86 6.23
N TYR A 51 1.85 -12.56 6.15
CA TYR A 51 2.68 -11.52 6.76
C TYR A 51 1.87 -10.27 7.06
N ASN A 52 2.38 -9.45 7.97
CA ASN A 52 1.79 -8.16 8.33
C ASN A 52 2.59 -6.96 7.76
N CYS A 53 2.22 -5.74 8.17
CA CYS A 53 2.87 -4.50 7.75
C CYS A 53 4.37 -4.47 8.07
N LEU A 54 4.78 -4.93 9.25
CA LEU A 54 6.19 -4.94 9.66
C LEU A 54 6.98 -6.01 8.90
N GLY A 55 6.43 -7.22 8.73
CA GLY A 55 7.06 -8.27 7.91
C GLY A 55 7.21 -7.86 6.44
N TRP A 56 6.28 -7.06 5.90
CA TRP A 56 6.46 -6.43 4.59
C TRP A 56 7.57 -5.37 4.61
N ALA A 57 7.56 -4.49 5.61
CA ALA A 57 8.51 -3.39 5.71
C ALA A 57 9.97 -3.89 5.85
N THR A 58 10.20 -4.92 6.66
CA THR A 58 11.51 -5.55 6.84
C THR A 58 11.90 -6.49 5.69
N GLY A 59 10.94 -6.97 4.91
CA GLY A 59 11.15 -7.94 3.84
C GLY A 59 11.22 -9.39 4.32
N SER A 60 10.92 -9.68 5.59
CA SER A 60 10.90 -11.05 6.13
C SER A 60 9.74 -11.88 5.59
N MET A 61 8.65 -11.22 5.16
CA MET A 61 7.42 -11.83 4.68
C MET A 61 6.76 -12.76 5.71
N THR A 62 6.91 -12.44 6.99
CA THR A 62 6.32 -13.15 8.14
C THR A 62 5.54 -12.19 9.04
N PHE A 63 4.83 -12.71 10.04
CA PHE A 63 4.27 -11.87 11.09
C PHE A 63 5.39 -11.42 12.04
N GLU A 64 5.59 -10.12 12.12
CA GLU A 64 6.57 -9.49 13.00
C GLU A 64 5.92 -8.39 13.82
N TRP A 65 6.33 -8.26 15.09
CA TRP A 65 5.93 -7.14 15.93
C TRP A 65 6.97 -6.90 17.03
N PRO A 66 7.22 -5.64 17.46
CA PRO A 66 8.25 -5.34 18.48
C PRO A 66 7.92 -5.83 19.89
N ILE A 67 6.64 -6.08 20.16
CA ILE A 67 6.09 -6.53 21.46
C ILE A 67 5.01 -7.59 21.20
N ILE A 68 4.15 -7.86 22.17
CA ILE A 68 3.00 -8.75 21.99
C ILE A 68 2.10 -8.23 20.89
N TRP A 69 1.70 -9.11 19.98
CA TRP A 69 0.83 -8.78 18.85
C TRP A 69 -0.51 -8.19 19.30
N GLY A 70 -0.94 -7.13 18.61
CA GLY A 70 -2.23 -6.45 18.88
C GLY A 70 -2.11 -5.22 19.78
N GLU A 71 -0.99 -5.02 20.44
CA GLU A 71 -0.71 -3.81 21.21
C GLU A 71 0.09 -2.80 20.39
N GLY A 72 -0.15 -1.50 20.60
CA GLY A 72 0.67 -0.44 20.02
C GLY A 72 2.05 -0.44 20.69
N ALA A 73 3.11 -0.48 19.90
CA ALA A 73 4.47 -0.39 20.41
C ALA A 73 4.89 1.06 20.62
N THR A 74 5.67 1.35 21.66
CA THR A 74 6.30 2.67 21.79
C THR A 74 7.41 2.85 20.74
N GLN A 75 7.70 4.11 20.39
CA GLN A 75 8.82 4.41 19.49
C GLN A 75 10.13 3.80 19.98
N THR A 76 10.39 3.81 21.30
CA THR A 76 11.58 3.20 21.90
C THR A 76 11.65 1.69 21.64
N GLN A 77 10.53 0.97 21.77
CA GLN A 77 10.46 -0.46 21.49
C GLN A 77 10.69 -0.76 20.00
N VAL A 78 10.09 0.04 19.12
CA VAL A 78 10.29 -0.05 17.67
C VAL A 78 11.75 0.19 17.29
N VAL A 79 12.37 1.24 17.85
CA VAL A 79 13.78 1.55 17.63
C VAL A 79 14.68 0.40 18.07
N LYS A 80 14.45 -0.15 19.27
CA LYS A 80 15.23 -1.30 19.77
C LYS A 80 15.09 -2.50 18.84
N TYR A 81 13.86 -2.81 18.41
CA TYR A 81 13.57 -3.95 17.54
C TYR A 81 14.23 -3.81 16.16
N LEU A 82 14.06 -2.68 15.49
CA LEU A 82 14.60 -2.47 14.14
C LEU A 82 16.13 -2.30 14.16
N LYS A 83 16.73 -1.72 15.21
CA LYS A 83 18.19 -1.71 15.38
C LYS A 83 18.76 -3.12 15.48
N ALA A 84 18.12 -4.02 16.20
CA ALA A 84 18.55 -5.42 16.30
C ALA A 84 18.49 -6.15 14.94
N LYS A 85 17.70 -5.64 13.97
CA LYS A 85 17.62 -6.13 12.59
C LYS A 85 18.56 -5.39 11.62
N GLY A 86 19.40 -4.48 12.12
CA GLY A 86 20.38 -3.76 11.29
C GLY A 86 19.86 -2.48 10.65
N TYR A 87 18.69 -1.96 11.06
CA TYR A 87 18.20 -0.67 10.62
C TYR A 87 18.71 0.45 11.52
N TYR A 88 18.98 1.61 10.93
CA TYR A 88 19.44 2.80 11.64
C TYR A 88 18.28 3.80 11.79
N VAL A 89 18.21 4.41 12.97
CA VAL A 89 17.20 5.45 13.24
C VAL A 89 17.46 6.66 12.36
N GLY A 90 16.44 7.08 11.67
CA GLY A 90 16.44 8.29 10.84
C GLY A 90 15.82 9.49 11.57
N THR A 91 14.98 10.25 10.86
CA THR A 91 14.38 11.49 11.37
C THR A 91 13.06 11.24 12.10
N ALA A 92 12.81 12.07 13.11
CA ALA A 92 11.51 12.29 13.75
C ALA A 92 11.28 13.80 13.88
N PRO A 93 10.20 14.41 13.32
CA PRO A 93 9.17 13.75 12.52
C PRO A 93 9.71 13.12 11.22
N ALA A 94 8.97 12.18 10.68
CA ALA A 94 9.41 11.37 9.54
C ALA A 94 9.50 12.21 8.25
N VAL A 95 10.68 12.20 7.62
CA VAL A 95 10.92 12.82 6.32
C VAL A 95 11.52 11.80 5.36
N LEU A 96 10.98 11.69 4.16
CA LEU A 96 11.53 10.80 3.13
C LEU A 96 12.86 11.33 2.60
N THR A 97 13.89 10.51 2.75
CA THR A 97 15.20 10.72 2.13
C THR A 97 15.50 9.56 1.18
N THR A 98 16.58 9.67 0.41
CA THR A 98 17.04 8.58 -0.46
C THR A 98 17.48 7.33 0.34
N GLY A 99 17.90 7.50 1.60
CA GLY A 99 18.28 6.41 2.50
C GLY A 99 17.14 5.81 3.30
N THR A 100 15.94 6.41 3.28
CA THR A 100 14.80 5.89 4.02
C THR A 100 14.36 4.53 3.47
N ARG A 101 14.26 3.53 4.36
CA ARG A 101 13.82 2.16 4.04
C ARG A 101 12.52 1.77 4.71
N ILE A 102 12.27 2.26 5.92
CA ILE A 102 11.05 2.00 6.69
C ILE A 102 10.50 3.30 7.26
N LEU A 103 9.18 3.41 7.24
CA LEU A 103 8.39 4.39 7.97
C LEU A 103 7.57 3.68 9.05
N ALA A 104 7.54 4.26 10.25
CA ALA A 104 6.67 3.81 11.33
C ALA A 104 5.61 4.88 11.62
N TYR A 105 4.36 4.44 11.75
CA TYR A 105 3.18 5.27 11.91
C TYR A 105 2.45 4.97 13.22
N GLY A 106 1.75 5.94 13.72
CA GLY A 106 0.92 5.78 14.90
C GLY A 106 0.19 7.05 15.31
N PRO A 107 -0.85 6.98 16.13
CA PRO A 107 -1.52 8.15 16.69
C PRO A 107 -0.58 8.98 17.58
N SER A 108 0.41 8.36 18.22
CA SER A 108 1.44 9.04 19.02
C SER A 108 2.77 8.29 18.98
N SER A 109 3.84 8.88 19.55
CA SER A 109 5.13 8.21 19.76
C SER A 109 5.05 7.02 20.71
N ASP A 110 4.06 7.02 21.58
CA ASP A 110 3.85 5.94 22.55
C ASP A 110 2.92 4.83 22.02
N LYS A 111 2.42 5.01 20.80
CA LYS A 111 1.53 4.05 20.15
C LYS A 111 1.81 3.98 18.65
N ILE A 112 2.83 3.23 18.26
CA ILE A 112 3.12 2.86 16.87
C ILE A 112 2.26 1.65 16.51
N THR A 113 1.52 1.75 15.43
CA THR A 113 0.51 0.75 15.02
C THR A 113 0.72 0.22 13.61
N HIS A 114 1.58 0.89 12.80
CA HIS A 114 1.72 0.53 11.40
C HIS A 114 3.12 0.82 10.85
N PHE A 115 3.47 0.10 9.77
CA PHE A 115 4.77 0.22 9.10
C PHE A 115 4.60 0.20 7.58
N ALA A 116 5.46 0.96 6.90
CA ALA A 116 5.58 0.92 5.45
C ALA A 116 7.04 0.70 5.03
N LYS A 117 7.21 0.01 3.92
CA LYS A 117 8.47 -0.13 3.21
C LYS A 117 8.67 1.06 2.28
N VAL A 118 9.89 1.56 2.23
CA VAL A 118 10.29 2.61 1.27
C VAL A 118 11.35 2.06 0.33
N SER A 119 11.14 2.25 -0.96
CA SER A 119 12.09 1.91 -2.00
C SER A 119 12.08 2.99 -3.07
N ASN A 120 13.22 3.62 -3.34
CA ASN A 120 13.32 4.75 -4.28
C ASN A 120 12.28 5.85 -3.98
N LYS A 121 12.11 6.19 -2.72
CA LYS A 121 11.09 7.11 -2.20
C LYS A 121 9.64 6.66 -2.41
N ASN A 122 9.37 5.52 -3.04
CA ASN A 122 8.03 4.99 -3.13
C ASN A 122 7.66 4.27 -1.83
N VAL A 123 6.58 4.69 -1.20
CA VAL A 123 6.06 4.14 0.05
C VAL A 123 5.05 3.05 -0.27
N THR A 124 5.26 1.85 0.26
CA THR A 124 4.34 0.72 0.10
C THR A 124 4.03 0.09 1.45
N ALA A 125 2.77 -0.24 1.69
CA ALA A 125 2.34 -0.80 2.96
C ALA A 125 1.37 -1.96 2.78
N LYS A 126 1.49 -2.96 3.64
CA LYS A 126 0.52 -4.04 3.84
C LYS A 126 -0.44 -3.62 4.94
N TRP A 127 -1.72 -3.49 4.63
CA TRP A 127 -2.72 -2.98 5.58
C TRP A 127 -3.28 -4.11 6.46
N GLY A 128 -2.55 -4.48 7.49
CA GLY A 128 -2.96 -5.57 8.37
C GLY A 128 -3.20 -6.88 7.60
N GLY A 129 -4.38 -7.48 7.73
CA GLY A 129 -4.85 -8.62 6.94
C GLY A 129 -5.38 -8.27 5.54
N LEU A 130 -5.43 -6.98 5.16
CA LEU A 130 -5.96 -6.49 3.89
C LEU A 130 -4.93 -6.59 2.76
N GLU A 131 -5.12 -5.81 1.72
CA GLU A 131 -4.27 -5.71 0.55
C GLU A 131 -2.96 -4.96 0.85
N ARG A 132 -2.05 -5.00 -0.11
CA ARG A 132 -0.88 -4.13 -0.16
C ARG A 132 -1.13 -2.98 -1.11
N PHE A 133 -0.76 -1.78 -0.66
CA PHE A 133 -0.93 -0.55 -1.41
C PHE A 133 0.38 0.22 -1.57
N SER A 134 0.47 1.02 -2.64
CA SER A 134 1.47 2.06 -2.82
C SER A 134 0.84 3.41 -2.50
N HIS A 135 1.61 4.26 -1.87
CA HIS A 135 1.27 5.65 -1.55
C HIS A 135 2.13 6.65 -2.34
N GLY A 136 2.82 6.18 -3.38
CA GLY A 136 3.75 7.01 -4.14
C GLY A 136 4.86 7.56 -3.23
N GLN A 137 5.17 8.86 -3.36
CA GLN A 137 6.21 9.52 -2.56
C GLN A 137 5.65 10.26 -1.34
N HIS A 138 4.50 9.84 -0.82
CA HIS A 138 3.88 10.46 0.35
C HIS A 138 4.34 9.76 1.63
N ALA A 139 5.10 10.50 2.46
CA ALA A 139 5.55 9.99 3.75
C ALA A 139 4.39 9.79 4.73
N ASP A 140 3.36 10.61 4.61
CA ASP A 140 2.23 10.66 5.54
C ASP A 140 0.89 10.54 4.78
N PRO A 141 0.58 9.35 4.24
CA PRO A 141 -0.59 9.15 3.38
C PRO A 141 -1.89 8.93 4.17
N TYR A 142 -1.81 8.72 5.49
CA TYR A 142 -2.94 8.34 6.32
C TYR A 142 -3.59 9.55 6.99
N TYR A 143 -4.88 9.45 7.27
CA TYR A 143 -5.54 10.43 8.12
C TYR A 143 -5.08 10.27 9.57
N SER A 144 -4.87 11.39 10.26
CA SER A 144 -4.48 11.40 11.68
C SER A 144 -5.50 10.73 12.60
N THR A 145 -6.76 10.65 12.15
CA THR A 145 -7.88 10.00 12.85
C THR A 145 -7.97 8.49 12.57
N SER A 146 -7.19 7.96 11.61
CA SER A 146 -7.14 6.54 11.34
C SER A 146 -6.32 5.79 12.40
N ASP A 147 -6.54 4.48 12.53
CA ASP A 147 -5.75 3.62 13.42
C ASP A 147 -4.25 3.59 13.04
N TYR A 148 -3.90 3.93 11.80
CA TYR A 148 -2.50 4.02 11.36
C TYR A 148 -1.85 5.33 11.80
N GLY A 149 -2.62 6.41 11.94
CA GLY A 149 -2.14 7.70 12.38
C GLY A 149 -1.11 8.33 11.44
N MET A 150 -0.23 9.15 11.99
CA MET A 150 0.77 9.90 11.23
C MET A 150 2.15 9.22 11.22
N ALA A 151 2.97 9.55 10.24
CA ALA A 151 4.37 9.11 10.20
C ALA A 151 5.17 9.71 11.37
N ARG A 152 5.76 8.85 12.20
CA ARG A 152 6.45 9.25 13.45
C ARG A 152 7.96 9.24 13.30
N ILE A 153 8.51 8.22 12.68
CA ILE A 153 9.96 8.04 12.59
C ILE A 153 10.33 7.24 11.33
N THR A 154 11.49 7.55 10.76
CA THR A 154 12.09 6.82 9.64
C THR A 154 13.23 5.92 10.10
N PHE A 155 13.54 4.92 9.27
CA PHE A 155 14.72 4.06 9.41
C PHE A 155 15.39 3.90 8.05
N SER A 156 16.71 3.83 8.05
CA SER A 156 17.55 3.54 6.88
C SER A 156 18.25 2.19 6.98
#